data_3a73d26807b16544dbc3849a5009e8a0
#
_entry.id   3a73d26807b16544dbc3849a5009e8a0
#
_cell.length_a   1.000
_cell.length_b   1.000
_cell.length_c   1.000
_cell.angle_alpha   90.00
_cell.angle_beta   90.00
_cell.angle_gamma   90.00
#
_symmetry.space_group_name_H-M   'P 1'
#
loop_
_entity.id
_entity.type
_entity.pdbx_description
1 polymer ?
#
loop_
_entity_poly.entity_id
_entity_poly.type
_entity_poly.pdbx_seq_one_letter_code
_entity_poly.pdbx_strand_id
1 'polypeptide(L)'
;MDMFFSAKRQTLAQFMEVYDRQRLNEVHGGSPVIFDAMANQSPQDRYEIVKFLVGEGAELTGTNAEKETLFHVLFSRPKQDIGQTVELTKLLIDAGADINQPDAKNRMAIQHLISQPKLTDEALAPLYDIIFQSCALELNTKNDWGYTPIELAQKFPYRAELLKRMTA
;
A
#
# COMPACT_ATOMS: atom_id res chain seq x y z
N MET A 1 0.34 -17.85 19.77
CA MET A 1 0.75 -16.97 18.64
C MET A 1 -0.29 -15.86 18.51
N ASP A 2 0.16 -14.66 18.45
CA ASP A 2 -0.70 -13.50 18.31
C ASP A 2 -1.19 -13.34 16.85
N MET A 3 -2.46 -12.99 16.70
CA MET A 3 -3.12 -12.76 15.41
C MET A 3 -2.37 -11.70 14.56
N PHE A 4 -1.92 -10.61 15.17
CA PHE A 4 -1.22 -9.52 14.47
C PHE A 4 0.15 -9.95 13.96
N PHE A 5 0.90 -10.67 14.78
CA PHE A 5 2.17 -11.26 14.36
C PHE A 5 1.96 -12.26 13.22
N SER A 6 0.96 -13.11 13.34
CA SER A 6 0.66 -14.13 12.33
C SER A 6 0.30 -13.50 10.98
N ALA A 7 -0.55 -12.46 10.99
CA ALA A 7 -0.90 -11.73 9.76
C ALA A 7 0.32 -11.16 9.04
N LYS A 8 1.32 -10.70 9.79
CA LYS A 8 2.51 -10.05 9.26
C LYS A 8 3.58 -11.03 8.78
N ARG A 9 3.61 -12.26 9.30
CA ARG A 9 4.78 -13.15 9.17
C ARG A 9 4.46 -14.55 8.67
N GLN A 10 3.20 -14.93 8.62
CA GLN A 10 2.83 -16.32 8.37
C GLN A 10 1.88 -16.46 7.17
N THR A 11 1.55 -17.70 6.85
CA THR A 11 0.61 -18.06 5.77
C THR A 11 -0.83 -17.82 6.20
N LEU A 12 -1.74 -17.78 5.22
CA LEU A 12 -3.18 -17.74 5.52
C LEU A 12 -3.61 -18.90 6.43
N ALA A 13 -3.14 -20.12 6.15
CA ALA A 13 -3.50 -21.28 6.96
C ALA A 13 -3.11 -21.12 8.44
N GLN A 14 -1.89 -20.64 8.69
CA GLN A 14 -1.42 -20.36 10.05
C GLN A 14 -2.15 -19.21 10.70
N PHE A 15 -2.44 -18.14 9.92
CA PHE A 15 -3.23 -17.01 10.40
C PHE A 15 -4.64 -17.45 10.83
N MET A 16 -5.28 -18.33 10.06
CA MET A 16 -6.63 -18.82 10.38
C MET A 16 -6.70 -19.56 11.71
N GLU A 17 -5.60 -20.17 12.15
CA GLU A 17 -5.55 -20.87 13.45
C GLU A 17 -5.67 -19.92 14.65
N VAL A 18 -5.30 -18.65 14.48
CA VAL A 18 -5.26 -17.65 15.55
C VAL A 18 -6.22 -16.48 15.31
N TYR A 19 -6.93 -16.48 14.18
CA TYR A 19 -7.83 -15.38 13.82
C TYR A 19 -9.02 -15.30 14.78
N ASP A 20 -9.28 -14.11 15.29
CA ASP A 20 -10.43 -13.78 16.12
C ASP A 20 -11.22 -12.63 15.48
N ARG A 21 -12.40 -12.96 14.97
CA ARG A 21 -13.28 -11.99 14.30
C ARG A 21 -13.68 -10.82 15.18
N GLN A 22 -13.81 -11.03 16.49
CA GLN A 22 -14.17 -9.96 17.42
C GLN A 22 -13.09 -8.88 17.52
N ARG A 23 -11.87 -9.21 17.14
CA ARG A 23 -10.71 -8.32 17.16
C ARG A 23 -10.35 -7.75 15.78
N LEU A 24 -11.18 -7.95 14.77
CA LEU A 24 -10.89 -7.59 13.37
C LEU A 24 -10.44 -6.13 13.21
N ASN A 25 -11.15 -5.20 13.84
CA ASN A 25 -10.84 -3.77 13.76
C ASN A 25 -10.26 -3.21 15.06
N GLU A 26 -9.81 -4.08 15.97
CA GLU A 26 -9.10 -3.68 17.18
C GLU A 26 -7.76 -3.04 16.83
N VAL A 27 -7.49 -1.88 17.42
CA VAL A 27 -6.20 -1.20 17.26
C VAL A 27 -5.18 -1.84 18.20
N HIS A 28 -4.12 -2.41 17.62
CA HIS A 28 -3.01 -3.02 18.34
C HIS A 28 -1.69 -2.49 17.76
N GLY A 29 -0.85 -1.92 18.59
CA GLY A 29 0.41 -1.32 18.11
C GLY A 29 0.21 -0.16 17.13
N GLY A 30 -0.93 0.54 17.23
CA GLY A 30 -1.24 1.72 16.40
C GLY A 30 -2.11 1.45 15.18
N SER A 31 -2.50 0.18 14.90
CA SER A 31 -3.33 -0.12 13.74
C SER A 31 -4.11 -1.44 13.89
N PRO A 32 -5.22 -1.60 13.13
CA PRO A 32 -5.89 -2.89 13.00
C PRO A 32 -5.06 -3.93 12.26
N VAL A 33 -5.42 -5.21 12.39
CA VAL A 33 -4.68 -6.36 11.82
C VAL A 33 -4.49 -6.28 10.30
N ILE A 34 -5.36 -5.60 9.58
CA ILE A 34 -5.23 -5.44 8.12
C ILE A 34 -3.91 -4.75 7.74
N PHE A 35 -3.40 -3.85 8.58
CA PHE A 35 -2.09 -3.22 8.37
C PHE A 35 -0.95 -4.22 8.51
N ASP A 36 -1.02 -5.14 9.46
CA ASP A 36 -0.05 -6.23 9.60
C ASP A 36 -0.09 -7.16 8.39
N ALA A 37 -1.28 -7.54 7.94
CA ALA A 37 -1.46 -8.36 6.74
C ALA A 37 -0.90 -7.68 5.49
N MET A 38 -1.17 -6.38 5.32
CA MET A 38 -0.65 -5.61 4.18
C MET A 38 0.88 -5.50 4.23
N ALA A 39 1.49 -5.55 5.42
CA ALA A 39 2.93 -5.53 5.62
C ALA A 39 3.60 -6.90 5.50
N ASN A 40 2.85 -7.98 5.24
CA ASN A 40 3.41 -9.31 5.06
C ASN A 40 4.42 -9.30 3.91
N GLN A 41 5.61 -9.87 4.14
CA GLN A 41 6.70 -9.84 3.16
C GLN A 41 6.48 -10.78 1.96
N SER A 42 5.67 -11.83 2.14
CA SER A 42 5.27 -12.73 1.07
C SER A 42 4.11 -12.08 0.28
N PRO A 43 4.27 -11.79 -1.00
CA PRO A 43 3.16 -11.25 -1.81
C PRO A 43 1.92 -12.15 -1.79
N GLN A 44 2.09 -13.48 -1.86
CA GLN A 44 0.98 -14.42 -1.86
C GLN A 44 0.23 -14.42 -0.53
N ASP A 45 0.95 -14.50 0.59
CA ASP A 45 0.31 -14.50 1.91
C ASP A 45 -0.35 -13.15 2.21
N ARG A 46 0.28 -12.05 1.84
CA ARG A 46 -0.31 -10.71 1.90
C ARG A 46 -1.64 -10.67 1.18
N TYR A 47 -1.65 -11.10 -0.07
CA TYR A 47 -2.83 -11.09 -0.93
C TYR A 47 -3.95 -11.94 -0.33
N GLU A 48 -3.67 -13.16 0.09
CA GLU A 48 -4.66 -14.08 0.63
C GLU A 48 -5.23 -13.59 1.96
N ILE A 49 -4.36 -13.15 2.89
CA ILE A 49 -4.82 -12.70 4.21
C ILE A 49 -5.59 -11.38 4.09
N VAL A 50 -5.12 -10.42 3.29
CA VAL A 50 -5.85 -9.17 3.09
C VAL A 50 -7.22 -9.43 2.48
N LYS A 51 -7.31 -10.27 1.45
CA LYS A 51 -8.61 -10.61 0.83
C LYS A 51 -9.56 -11.30 1.83
N PHE A 52 -9.03 -12.18 2.65
CA PHE A 52 -9.83 -12.80 3.72
C PHE A 52 -10.37 -11.74 4.68
N LEU A 53 -9.52 -10.84 5.16
CA LEU A 53 -9.92 -9.78 6.10
C LEU A 53 -10.92 -8.80 5.48
N VAL A 54 -10.77 -8.47 4.20
CA VAL A 54 -11.75 -7.65 3.46
C VAL A 54 -13.12 -8.36 3.42
N GLY A 55 -13.13 -9.65 3.15
CA GLY A 55 -14.35 -10.46 3.18
C GLY A 55 -15.02 -10.52 4.55
N GLU A 56 -14.23 -10.39 5.62
CA GLU A 56 -14.73 -10.35 7.00
C GLU A 56 -15.23 -8.95 7.42
N GLY A 57 -15.02 -7.93 6.60
CA GLY A 57 -15.49 -6.57 6.88
C GLY A 57 -14.43 -5.66 7.49
N ALA A 58 -13.15 -5.93 7.25
CA ALA A 58 -12.06 -5.05 7.71
C ALA A 58 -12.23 -3.63 7.18
N GLU A 59 -11.96 -2.63 8.03
CA GLU A 59 -11.95 -1.24 7.64
C GLU A 59 -10.71 -0.91 6.81
N LEU A 60 -10.89 -0.27 5.64
CA LEU A 60 -9.82 -0.04 4.68
C LEU A 60 -9.38 1.43 4.57
N THR A 61 -10.07 2.35 5.24
CA THR A 61 -9.87 3.80 5.06
C THR A 61 -9.08 4.46 6.19
N GLY A 62 -8.69 3.70 7.22
CA GLY A 62 -7.94 4.20 8.36
C GLY A 62 -6.46 4.39 8.09
N THR A 63 -5.74 4.77 9.14
CA THR A 63 -4.29 4.95 9.14
C THR A 63 -3.65 4.26 10.33
N ASN A 64 -2.34 3.98 10.25
CA ASN A 64 -1.55 3.49 11.37
C ASN A 64 -0.99 4.66 12.22
N ALA A 65 -0.10 4.33 13.18
CA ALA A 65 0.49 5.31 14.08
C ALA A 65 1.34 6.38 13.36
N GLU A 66 1.92 6.05 12.19
CA GLU A 66 2.69 6.96 11.36
C GLU A 66 1.81 7.70 10.33
N LYS A 67 0.49 7.65 10.50
CA LYS A 67 -0.49 8.21 9.56
C LYS A 67 -0.40 7.62 8.15
N GLU A 68 0.21 6.46 8.00
CA GLU A 68 0.22 5.74 6.74
C GLU A 68 -1.14 5.12 6.46
N THR A 69 -1.60 5.20 5.21
CA THR A 69 -2.73 4.44 4.71
C THR A 69 -2.29 3.04 4.30
N LEU A 70 -3.24 2.17 3.98
CA LEU A 70 -2.91 0.86 3.41
C LEU A 70 -2.18 0.96 2.06
N PHE A 71 -2.39 2.05 1.29
CA PHE A 71 -1.59 2.30 0.07
C PHE A 71 -0.11 2.49 0.38
N HIS A 72 0.22 3.29 1.41
CA HIS A 72 1.62 3.49 1.81
C HIS A 72 2.29 2.15 2.16
N VAL A 73 1.61 1.35 2.96
CA VAL A 73 2.15 0.05 3.39
C VAL A 73 2.35 -0.87 2.20
N LEU A 74 1.36 -1.00 1.32
CA LEU A 74 1.41 -1.84 0.14
C LEU A 74 2.55 -1.42 -0.80
N PHE A 75 2.62 -0.14 -1.15
CA PHE A 75 3.58 0.38 -2.15
C PHE A 75 5.02 0.40 -1.64
N SER A 76 5.23 0.33 -0.33
CA SER A 76 6.56 0.28 0.26
C SER A 76 7.15 -1.14 0.33
N ARG A 77 6.38 -2.17 0.00
CA ARG A 77 6.87 -3.56 0.08
C ARG A 77 7.90 -3.84 -1.02
N PRO A 78 9.08 -4.37 -0.69
CA PRO A 78 10.13 -4.62 -1.68
C PRO A 78 9.79 -5.77 -2.64
N LYS A 79 9.00 -6.75 -2.19
CA LYS A 79 8.55 -7.87 -3.02
C LYS A 79 7.11 -7.64 -3.43
N GLN A 80 6.89 -7.61 -4.74
CA GLN A 80 5.58 -7.35 -5.34
C GLN A 80 5.24 -8.43 -6.36
N ASP A 81 4.02 -8.96 -6.29
CA ASP A 81 3.33 -9.55 -7.43
C ASP A 81 2.42 -8.44 -7.97
N ILE A 82 2.74 -7.89 -9.14
CA ILE A 82 2.06 -6.69 -9.63
C ILE A 82 0.58 -6.94 -9.91
N GLY A 83 0.22 -8.12 -10.43
CA GLY A 83 -1.19 -8.47 -10.62
C GLY A 83 -1.98 -8.45 -9.31
N GLN A 84 -1.43 -9.04 -8.26
CA GLN A 84 -2.03 -9.03 -6.93
C GLN A 84 -2.06 -7.62 -6.34
N THR A 85 -0.98 -6.84 -6.51
CA THR A 85 -0.93 -5.45 -6.05
C THR A 85 -1.98 -4.59 -6.74
N VAL A 86 -2.21 -4.78 -8.04
CA VAL A 86 -3.29 -4.10 -8.78
C VAL A 86 -4.65 -4.45 -8.18
N GLU A 87 -4.92 -5.71 -7.90
CA GLU A 87 -6.21 -6.12 -7.29
C GLU A 87 -6.40 -5.49 -5.90
N LEU A 88 -5.38 -5.52 -5.05
CA LEU A 88 -5.46 -4.91 -3.72
C LEU A 88 -5.65 -3.39 -3.82
N THR A 89 -4.98 -2.74 -4.78
CA THR A 89 -5.15 -1.31 -5.02
C THR A 89 -6.59 -0.98 -5.43
N LYS A 90 -7.19 -1.78 -6.30
CA LYS A 90 -8.60 -1.63 -6.68
C LYS A 90 -9.53 -1.77 -5.47
N LEU A 91 -9.30 -2.75 -4.61
CA LEU A 91 -10.10 -2.93 -3.39
C LEU A 91 -10.05 -1.67 -2.51
N LEU A 92 -8.88 -1.07 -2.34
CA LEU A 92 -8.72 0.14 -1.55
C LEU A 92 -9.43 1.35 -2.19
N ILE A 93 -9.28 1.51 -3.51
CA ILE A 93 -9.95 2.59 -4.26
C ILE A 93 -11.47 2.46 -4.14
N ASP A 94 -12.00 1.25 -4.35
CA ASP A 94 -13.44 0.98 -4.30
C ASP A 94 -14.01 1.18 -2.90
N ALA A 95 -13.21 0.97 -1.87
CA ALA A 95 -13.59 1.23 -0.47
C ALA A 95 -13.56 2.72 -0.09
N GLY A 96 -13.09 3.60 -0.98
CA GLY A 96 -12.98 5.03 -0.72
C GLY A 96 -11.73 5.45 0.04
N ALA A 97 -10.70 4.59 0.11
CA ALA A 97 -9.42 4.97 0.69
C ALA A 97 -8.76 6.09 -0.14
N ASP A 98 -8.17 7.06 0.55
CA ASP A 98 -7.58 8.24 -0.08
C ASP A 98 -6.11 8.02 -0.41
N ILE A 99 -5.79 7.84 -1.70
CA ILE A 99 -4.42 7.67 -2.17
C ILE A 99 -3.57 8.94 -1.98
N ASN A 100 -4.21 10.08 -1.82
CA ASN A 100 -3.55 11.37 -1.64
C ASN A 100 -3.32 11.76 -0.18
N GLN A 101 -3.75 10.93 0.77
CA GLN A 101 -3.52 11.22 2.18
C GLN A 101 -2.03 11.13 2.50
N PRO A 102 -1.39 12.21 3.00
CA PRO A 102 0.00 12.17 3.38
C PRO A 102 0.20 11.42 4.70
N ASP A 103 1.34 10.77 4.85
CA ASP A 103 1.78 10.19 6.12
C ASP A 103 2.34 11.28 7.07
N ALA A 104 2.86 10.87 8.23
CA ALA A 104 3.43 11.79 9.22
C ALA A 104 4.64 12.58 8.72
N LYS A 105 5.28 12.16 7.62
CA LYS A 105 6.39 12.85 6.96
C LYS A 105 5.96 13.55 5.67
N ASN A 106 4.68 13.76 5.50
CA ASN A 106 4.07 14.37 4.31
C ASN A 106 4.38 13.62 3.00
N ARG A 107 4.62 12.30 3.08
CA ARG A 107 4.80 11.48 1.89
C ARG A 107 3.45 10.99 1.38
N MET A 108 3.26 11.10 0.08
CA MET A 108 2.18 10.43 -0.62
C MET A 108 2.54 8.96 -0.85
N ALA A 109 1.55 8.09 -0.92
CA ALA A 109 1.79 6.65 -1.16
C ALA A 109 2.58 6.40 -2.45
N ILE A 110 2.32 7.18 -3.51
CA ILE A 110 3.02 7.07 -4.80
C ILE A 110 4.54 7.26 -4.64
N GLN A 111 5.00 8.02 -3.65
CA GLN A 111 6.44 8.24 -3.44
C GLN A 111 7.18 6.95 -3.06
N HIS A 112 6.50 6.00 -2.45
CA HIS A 112 7.08 4.69 -2.16
C HIS A 112 7.33 3.87 -3.43
N LEU A 113 6.46 3.98 -4.44
CA LEU A 113 6.69 3.35 -5.75
C LEU A 113 7.86 4.02 -6.49
N ILE A 114 7.95 5.36 -6.42
CA ILE A 114 9.01 6.13 -7.06
C ILE A 114 10.37 5.64 -6.59
N SER A 115 10.54 5.39 -5.31
CA SER A 115 11.83 5.03 -4.71
C SER A 115 12.12 3.53 -4.65
N GLN A 116 11.35 2.68 -5.32
CA GLN A 116 11.57 1.22 -5.38
C GLN A 116 12.63 0.86 -6.44
N PRO A 117 13.90 0.64 -6.10
CA PRO A 117 14.97 0.50 -7.09
C PRO A 117 14.92 -0.83 -7.86
N LYS A 118 14.27 -1.85 -7.30
CA LYS A 118 14.18 -3.19 -7.89
C LYS A 118 13.00 -3.38 -8.83
N LEU A 119 12.07 -2.42 -8.87
CA LEU A 119 10.88 -2.48 -9.71
C LEU A 119 11.03 -1.47 -10.84
N THR A 120 11.02 -1.96 -12.08
CA THR A 120 11.10 -1.10 -13.27
C THR A 120 9.75 -0.45 -13.58
N ASP A 121 9.77 0.65 -14.32
CA ASP A 121 8.54 1.25 -14.85
C ASP A 121 7.73 0.27 -15.68
N GLU A 122 8.39 -0.58 -16.48
CA GLU A 122 7.74 -1.61 -17.28
C GLU A 122 6.96 -2.59 -16.39
N ALA A 123 7.59 -3.07 -15.32
CA ALA A 123 6.93 -3.96 -14.36
C ALA A 123 5.77 -3.30 -13.64
N LEU A 124 5.90 -2.01 -13.31
CA LEU A 124 4.90 -1.23 -12.59
C LEU A 124 3.79 -0.67 -13.50
N ALA A 125 3.92 -0.74 -14.82
CA ALA A 125 2.97 -0.14 -15.75
C ALA A 125 1.51 -0.53 -15.49
N PRO A 126 1.15 -1.80 -15.23
CA PRO A 126 -0.24 -2.15 -14.91
C PRO A 126 -0.78 -1.46 -13.65
N LEU A 127 0.10 -1.24 -12.66
CA LEU A 127 -0.26 -0.51 -11.44
C LEU A 127 -0.44 0.98 -11.73
N TYR A 128 0.44 1.58 -12.53
CA TYR A 128 0.29 2.97 -12.98
C TYR A 128 -1.03 3.16 -13.72
N ASP A 129 -1.39 2.22 -14.59
CA ASP A 129 -2.64 2.30 -15.36
C ASP A 129 -3.85 2.44 -14.44
N ILE A 130 -3.98 1.59 -13.43
CA ILE A 130 -5.13 1.66 -12.54
C ILE A 130 -5.12 2.93 -11.67
N ILE A 131 -3.95 3.35 -11.20
CA ILE A 131 -3.83 4.56 -10.39
C ILE A 131 -4.23 5.80 -11.19
N PHE A 132 -3.66 5.99 -12.39
CA PHE A 132 -3.93 7.19 -13.20
C PHE A 132 -5.31 7.20 -13.84
N GLN A 133 -5.92 6.03 -14.07
CA GLN A 133 -7.30 5.94 -14.57
C GLN A 133 -8.33 6.21 -13.48
N SER A 134 -8.03 5.85 -12.24
CA SER A 134 -9.03 5.84 -11.15
C SER A 134 -8.87 7.00 -10.17
N CYS A 135 -7.72 7.66 -10.14
CA CYS A 135 -7.39 8.68 -9.13
C CYS A 135 -6.83 9.94 -9.78
N ALA A 136 -7.24 11.10 -9.23
CA ALA A 136 -6.54 12.36 -9.47
C ALA A 136 -5.44 12.51 -8.40
N LEU A 137 -4.16 12.37 -8.80
CA LEU A 137 -3.07 12.42 -7.85
C LEU A 137 -2.71 13.85 -7.47
N GLU A 138 -2.49 14.08 -6.16
CA GLU A 138 -1.91 15.32 -5.66
C GLU A 138 -0.39 15.26 -5.84
N LEU A 139 0.15 16.07 -6.75
CA LEU A 139 1.55 16.02 -7.16
C LEU A 139 2.36 17.25 -6.74
N ASN A 140 1.74 18.19 -5.99
CA ASN A 140 2.35 19.48 -5.66
C ASN A 140 2.74 19.62 -4.19
N THR A 141 2.40 18.67 -3.33
CA THR A 141 2.73 18.71 -1.91
C THR A 141 4.14 18.18 -1.67
N LYS A 142 4.96 18.98 -0.98
CA LYS A 142 6.33 18.57 -0.59
C LYS A 142 6.31 17.68 0.64
N ASN A 143 7.13 16.62 0.61
CA ASN A 143 7.42 15.83 1.80
C ASN A 143 8.40 16.56 2.74
N ASP A 144 8.72 15.98 3.88
CA ASP A 144 9.63 16.57 4.87
C ASP A 144 11.07 16.77 4.36
N TRP A 145 11.44 16.12 3.26
CA TRP A 145 12.75 16.32 2.60
C TRP A 145 12.71 17.41 1.52
N GLY A 146 11.56 18.05 1.32
CA GLY A 146 11.40 19.17 0.40
C GLY A 146 11.08 18.80 -1.05
N TYR A 147 10.66 17.55 -1.33
CA TYR A 147 10.35 17.08 -2.67
C TYR A 147 8.85 16.83 -2.87
N THR A 148 8.32 17.33 -3.99
CA THR A 148 7.03 16.88 -4.51
C THR A 148 7.19 15.49 -5.15
N PRO A 149 6.10 14.74 -5.40
CA PRO A 149 6.18 13.49 -6.16
C PRO A 149 6.87 13.65 -7.53
N ILE A 150 6.59 14.74 -8.24
CA ILE A 150 7.22 15.03 -9.54
C ILE A 150 8.74 15.24 -9.36
N GLU A 151 9.14 16.10 -8.43
CA GLU A 151 10.56 16.37 -8.16
C GLU A 151 11.30 15.10 -7.73
N LEU A 152 10.64 14.23 -6.94
CA LEU A 152 11.21 12.96 -6.54
C LEU A 152 11.41 12.03 -7.75
N ALA A 153 10.41 11.92 -8.63
CA ALA A 153 10.50 11.11 -9.84
C ALA A 153 11.62 11.60 -10.78
N GLN A 154 11.83 12.92 -10.86
CA GLN A 154 12.90 13.51 -11.66
C GLN A 154 14.32 13.09 -11.21
N LYS A 155 14.47 12.71 -9.94
CA LYS A 155 15.77 12.26 -9.40
C LYS A 155 16.17 10.87 -9.87
N PHE A 156 15.24 10.06 -10.35
CA PHE A 156 15.48 8.67 -10.69
C PHE A 156 15.28 8.44 -12.19
N PRO A 157 16.37 8.21 -12.97
CA PRO A 157 16.27 7.97 -14.41
C PRO A 157 15.35 6.79 -14.76
N TYR A 158 15.27 5.79 -13.89
CA TYR A 158 14.42 4.61 -14.09
C TYR A 158 12.92 4.89 -13.89
N ARG A 159 12.54 6.13 -13.54
CA ARG A 159 11.13 6.59 -13.42
C ARG A 159 10.70 7.52 -14.56
N ALA A 160 11.38 7.49 -15.69
CA ALA A 160 11.06 8.36 -16.82
C ALA A 160 9.63 8.18 -17.34
N GLU A 161 9.11 6.94 -17.41
CA GLU A 161 7.76 6.68 -17.83
C GLU A 161 6.72 7.17 -16.79
N LEU A 162 6.99 6.93 -15.51
CA LEU A 162 6.13 7.44 -14.45
C LEU A 162 6.07 8.97 -14.47
N LEU A 163 7.22 9.63 -14.60
CA LEU A 163 7.30 11.09 -14.71
C LEU A 163 6.47 11.62 -15.89
N LYS A 164 6.56 10.94 -17.02
CA LYS A 164 5.76 11.29 -18.21
C LYS A 164 4.26 11.24 -17.93
N ARG A 165 3.80 10.22 -17.22
CA ARG A 165 2.38 10.11 -16.82
C ARG A 165 1.98 11.21 -15.84
N MET A 166 2.85 11.58 -14.90
CA MET A 166 2.60 12.64 -13.92
C MET A 166 2.49 14.02 -14.56
N THR A 167 3.14 14.24 -15.68
CA THR A 167 3.21 15.54 -16.36
C THR A 167 2.41 15.61 -17.67
N ALA A 168 1.68 14.56 -17.96
CA ALA A 168 0.85 14.50 -19.17
C ALA A 168 -0.40 15.38 -19.04
#